data_eda3017cdd080f4305bb9ff1d2e2d87c
#
_entry.id   eda3017cdd080f4305bb9ff1d2e2d87c
#
_cell.length_a   1.000
_cell.length_b   1.000
_cell.length_c   1.000
_cell.angle_alpha   90.00
_cell.angle_beta   90.00
_cell.angle_gamma   90.00
#
_symmetry.space_group_name_H-M   'P 1'
#
loop_
_entity.id
_entity.type
_entity.pdbx_description
1 polymer ?
#
loop_
_entity_poly.entity_id
_entity_poly.type
_entity_poly.pdbx_seq_one_letter_code
_entity_poly.pdbx_strand_id
1 'polypeptide(L)'
;MMSRRLFVKQMLAILTLMSGGALTASQIWNRSSIPDTAATPEDGKAKPAQTQAAQADLSQPLLSFFLLSDLHISVADSGLDRKLHMALKDISQFESAVDTIILGGDLTDFGRDAEYKRLQSILDDYKLPPLYANMGNHDYYDIWLNDKGAFSTETMPNGKTDAMSRERFMRFIGYKNRPYHEVWINHVHLILLSQETYVQEKPEVGEGAWYSDEQLAWFEETMKAHKNGSPAFVFIHQPLPEPGTDGGTHRLIRAKRFRAILEPYSNVFVLSGHSHRNFVGEDHYNRQNTFHWFNNASVGKTRARPGQSGTPVQGMYVQVFPHEVVVRGREFSNRTWIEEALWKVPLLPGKLT
;
A
#
# COMPACT_ATOMS: atom_id res chain seq x y z
N MET A 1 -19.30 -24.75 0.76
CA MET A 1 -19.47 -23.91 -0.43
C MET A 1 -20.51 -22.84 -0.14
N MET A 2 -20.09 -21.59 -0.02
CA MET A 2 -21.02 -20.46 0.13
C MET A 2 -21.70 -20.21 -1.22
N SER A 3 -23.03 -20.15 -1.25
CA SER A 3 -23.74 -19.94 -2.51
C SER A 3 -23.47 -18.51 -3.03
N ARG A 4 -23.40 -18.33 -4.38
CA ARG A 4 -23.27 -17.00 -5.02
C ARG A 4 -24.28 -15.98 -4.47
N ARG A 5 -25.49 -16.43 -4.09
CA ARG A 5 -26.53 -15.56 -3.50
C ARG A 5 -26.22 -15.07 -2.09
N LEU A 6 -25.46 -15.81 -1.29
CA LEU A 6 -25.08 -15.39 0.07
C LEU A 6 -23.95 -14.34 0.01
N PHE A 7 -23.00 -14.54 -0.89
CA PHE A 7 -21.92 -13.59 -1.19
C PHE A 7 -22.46 -12.24 -1.66
N VAL A 8 -23.40 -12.27 -2.61
CA VAL A 8 -24.08 -11.06 -3.13
C VAL A 8 -24.84 -10.30 -2.02
N LYS A 9 -25.48 -10.99 -1.09
CA LYS A 9 -26.19 -10.34 0.03
C LYS A 9 -25.24 -9.65 1.01
N GLN A 10 -24.06 -10.19 1.24
CA GLN A 10 -23.04 -9.55 2.08
C GLN A 10 -22.43 -8.31 1.42
N MET A 11 -22.26 -8.32 0.10
CA MET A 11 -21.80 -7.15 -0.68
C MET A 11 -22.84 -6.01 -0.70
N LEU A 12 -24.13 -6.33 -0.78
CA LEU A 12 -25.22 -5.33 -0.77
C LEU A 12 -25.30 -4.54 0.55
N ALA A 13 -24.95 -5.14 1.67
CA ALA A 13 -24.97 -4.45 2.97
C ALA A 13 -23.90 -3.33 3.08
N ILE A 14 -22.86 -3.36 2.25
CA ILE A 14 -21.77 -2.36 2.26
C ILE A 14 -22.07 -1.19 1.31
N LEU A 15 -22.89 -1.39 0.29
CA LEU A 15 -23.11 -0.45 -0.81
C LEU A 15 -24.26 0.54 -0.61
N THR A 16 -25.10 0.35 0.39
CA THR A 16 -26.22 1.27 0.69
C THR A 16 -25.78 2.68 1.15
N LEU A 17 -24.47 2.95 1.19
CA LEU A 17 -23.91 4.23 1.61
C LEU A 17 -23.32 5.09 0.46
N MET A 18 -23.44 4.66 -0.80
CA MET A 18 -22.77 5.35 -1.91
C MET A 18 -23.67 5.61 -3.12
N SER A 19 -24.50 6.64 -3.07
CA SER A 19 -25.17 7.16 -4.27
C SER A 19 -25.08 8.67 -4.38
N GLY A 20 -24.61 9.15 -5.52
CA GLY A 20 -24.83 10.52 -6.00
C GLY A 20 -23.76 11.13 -6.90
N GLY A 21 -24.06 11.30 -8.20
CA GLY A 21 -23.60 12.37 -9.05
C GLY A 21 -22.70 12.06 -10.25
N ALA A 22 -23.13 12.45 -11.44
CA ALA A 22 -22.60 12.06 -12.75
C ALA A 22 -21.83 13.18 -13.52
N LEU A 23 -20.86 12.75 -14.36
CA LEU A 23 -20.40 13.12 -15.73
C LEU A 23 -19.68 14.47 -16.01
N THR A 24 -18.54 14.47 -16.67
CA THR A 24 -18.23 14.49 -18.11
C THR A 24 -16.73 14.60 -18.47
N ALA A 25 -16.37 14.32 -19.72
CA ALA A 25 -15.21 13.77 -20.37
C ALA A 25 -14.00 14.69 -20.72
N SER A 26 -12.88 14.03 -20.88
CA SER A 26 -11.77 14.07 -21.90
C SER A 26 -10.73 15.19 -21.95
N GLN A 27 -9.44 14.83 -21.94
CA GLN A 27 -8.44 15.03 -23.00
C GLN A 27 -7.11 14.30 -22.75
N ILE A 28 -6.43 13.96 -23.86
CA ILE A 28 -5.26 13.08 -24.01
C ILE A 28 -3.96 13.89 -23.93
N TRP A 29 -2.91 13.38 -23.26
CA TRP A 29 -1.54 13.84 -23.48
C TRP A 29 -0.49 12.73 -23.48
N ASN A 30 0.49 12.91 -24.34
CA ASN A 30 1.56 12.00 -24.76
C ASN A 30 2.80 12.16 -23.84
N ARG A 31 3.51 11.09 -23.57
CA ARG A 31 4.70 11.08 -22.73
C ARG A 31 5.96 10.72 -23.47
N SER A 32 7.02 11.43 -23.16
CA SER A 32 8.41 11.18 -23.57
C SER A 32 9.14 10.31 -22.54
N SER A 33 9.95 9.40 -23.06
CA SER A 33 10.74 8.37 -22.43
C SER A 33 11.87 8.88 -21.53
N ILE A 34 12.15 8.18 -20.43
CA ILE A 34 13.33 8.31 -19.56
C ILE A 34 14.51 7.58 -20.22
N PRO A 35 15.72 8.15 -20.29
CA PRO A 35 16.88 7.50 -20.88
C PRO A 35 17.55 6.51 -19.91
N ASP A 36 17.84 5.32 -20.44
CA ASP A 36 18.74 4.33 -19.86
C ASP A 36 20.19 4.79 -20.07
N THR A 37 20.94 5.04 -19.00
CA THR A 37 22.38 5.18 -19.06
C THR A 37 23.06 4.13 -18.19
N ALA A 38 23.44 3.03 -18.83
CA ALA A 38 24.41 2.11 -18.30
C ALA A 38 25.82 2.65 -18.61
N ALA A 39 26.60 2.98 -17.59
CA ALA A 39 28.03 3.26 -17.72
C ALA A 39 28.84 2.06 -17.26
N THR A 40 29.67 1.53 -18.14
CA THR A 40 30.72 0.55 -17.87
C THR A 40 31.88 1.22 -17.13
N PRO A 41 32.56 0.56 -16.16
CA PRO A 41 33.71 1.10 -15.48
C PRO A 41 35.00 0.82 -16.25
N GLU A 42 35.82 1.87 -16.47
CA GLU A 42 37.22 1.74 -16.85
C GLU A 42 38.11 1.53 -15.63
N ASP A 43 39.11 0.63 -15.81
CA ASP A 43 40.15 0.30 -14.85
C ASP A 43 41.08 1.49 -14.58
N GLY A 44 41.07 2.00 -13.36
CA GLY A 44 42.02 2.97 -12.85
C GLY A 44 42.48 2.63 -11.45
N LYS A 45 43.70 2.05 -11.32
CA LYS A 45 44.37 1.80 -10.04
C LYS A 45 44.62 3.10 -9.29
N ALA A 46 43.91 3.37 -8.20
CA ALA A 46 44.23 4.39 -7.22
C ALA A 46 44.52 3.77 -5.86
N LYS A 47 45.59 4.24 -5.20
CA LYS A 47 46.05 3.87 -3.85
C LYS A 47 44.92 4.00 -2.82
N PRO A 48 44.91 3.15 -1.75
CA PRO A 48 43.91 3.27 -0.70
C PRO A 48 44.16 4.57 0.12
N ALA A 49 43.28 5.53 -0.06
CA ALA A 49 43.09 6.60 0.90
C ALA A 49 42.38 6.00 2.13
N GLN A 50 42.95 6.19 3.30
CA GLN A 50 42.28 5.90 4.56
C GLN A 50 41.04 6.81 4.67
N THR A 51 39.90 6.28 4.26
CA THR A 51 38.60 6.95 4.48
C THR A 51 38.31 6.80 5.98
N GLN A 52 38.45 7.87 6.74
CA GLN A 52 37.79 7.99 8.03
C GLN A 52 36.30 7.75 7.78
N ALA A 53 35.80 6.64 8.28
CA ALA A 53 34.35 6.40 8.27
C ALA A 53 33.72 7.58 9.03
N ALA A 54 32.97 8.40 8.31
CA ALA A 54 32.16 9.43 8.91
C ALA A 54 31.26 8.74 9.90
N GLN A 55 31.34 9.11 11.18
CA GLN A 55 30.40 8.63 12.20
C GLN A 55 29.00 9.03 11.70
N ALA A 56 28.19 8.04 11.34
CA ALA A 56 26.82 8.27 10.94
C ALA A 56 26.12 9.03 12.08
N ASP A 57 25.46 10.11 11.75
CA ASP A 57 24.65 10.86 12.71
C ASP A 57 23.44 9.99 13.09
N LEU A 58 23.53 9.30 14.21
CA LEU A 58 22.48 8.39 14.71
C LEU A 58 21.17 9.11 15.05
N SER A 59 21.16 10.44 15.03
CA SER A 59 19.95 11.25 15.27
C SER A 59 19.08 11.41 14.01
N GLN A 60 19.63 11.15 12.83
CA GLN A 60 18.90 11.25 11.57
C GLN A 60 18.34 9.88 11.14
N PRO A 61 17.13 9.81 10.60
CA PRO A 61 16.60 8.57 10.07
C PRO A 61 17.37 8.15 8.80
N LEU A 62 17.60 6.85 8.64
CA LEU A 62 18.11 6.26 7.40
C LEU A 62 17.10 6.38 6.27
N LEU A 63 15.83 6.27 6.60
CA LEU A 63 14.70 6.36 5.67
C LEU A 63 13.50 6.95 6.39
N SER A 64 12.76 7.80 5.68
CA SER A 64 11.45 8.26 6.11
C SER A 64 10.44 8.16 4.97
N PHE A 65 9.24 7.67 5.26
CA PHE A 65 8.20 7.55 4.26
C PHE A 65 6.79 7.72 4.82
N PHE A 66 5.87 8.12 3.95
CA PHE A 66 4.45 8.05 4.22
C PHE A 66 3.85 6.79 3.61
N LEU A 67 2.95 6.13 4.36
CA LEU A 67 2.04 5.11 3.84
C LEU A 67 0.65 5.72 3.73
N LEU A 68 0.16 5.85 2.51
CA LEU A 68 -1.18 6.28 2.15
C LEU A 68 -1.92 5.07 1.56
N SER A 69 -3.03 4.66 2.13
CA SER A 69 -3.83 3.54 1.60
C SER A 69 -5.29 3.91 1.48
N ASP A 70 -6.04 3.11 0.77
CA ASP A 70 -7.48 3.25 0.68
C ASP A 70 -7.89 4.66 0.21
N LEU A 71 -7.28 5.09 -0.90
CA LEU A 71 -7.53 6.41 -1.50
C LEU A 71 -8.92 6.45 -2.13
N HIS A 72 -9.34 5.34 -2.76
CA HIS A 72 -10.61 5.17 -3.44
C HIS A 72 -10.93 6.26 -4.45
N ILE A 73 -9.92 6.74 -5.19
CA ILE A 73 -10.16 7.79 -6.19
C ILE A 73 -11.25 7.35 -7.15
N SER A 74 -12.26 8.21 -7.28
CA SER A 74 -13.46 7.91 -8.06
C SER A 74 -13.83 9.08 -8.96
N VAL A 75 -14.26 8.80 -10.18
CA VAL A 75 -14.80 9.83 -11.07
C VAL A 75 -16.20 10.30 -10.65
N ALA A 76 -16.83 9.57 -9.73
CA ALA A 76 -18.17 9.89 -9.23
C ALA A 76 -18.15 10.69 -7.92
N ASP A 77 -17.02 10.73 -7.19
CA ASP A 77 -16.92 11.42 -5.88
C ASP A 77 -15.68 12.30 -5.79
N SER A 78 -15.81 13.56 -6.08
CA SER A 78 -14.75 14.57 -5.90
C SER A 78 -14.37 14.83 -4.45
N GLY A 79 -15.13 14.31 -3.49
CA GLY A 79 -14.78 14.38 -2.07
C GLY A 79 -13.50 13.60 -1.75
N LEU A 80 -13.30 12.49 -2.42
CA LEU A 80 -12.09 11.66 -2.30
C LEU A 80 -10.85 12.37 -2.86
N ASP A 81 -11.02 13.08 -4.00
CA ASP A 81 -9.96 13.93 -4.55
C ASP A 81 -9.50 14.98 -3.55
N ARG A 82 -10.45 15.69 -2.93
CA ARG A 82 -10.13 16.73 -1.93
C ARG A 82 -9.36 16.18 -0.75
N LYS A 83 -9.68 14.97 -0.30
CA LYS A 83 -8.96 14.32 0.78
C LYS A 83 -7.53 13.97 0.38
N LEU A 84 -7.33 13.43 -0.83
CA LEU A 84 -5.99 13.17 -1.33
C LEU A 84 -5.19 14.47 -1.47
N HIS A 85 -5.79 15.55 -1.99
CA HIS A 85 -5.15 16.87 -2.03
C HIS A 85 -4.75 17.39 -0.64
N MET A 86 -5.54 17.13 0.42
CA MET A 86 -5.16 17.49 1.80
C MET A 86 -3.90 16.74 2.22
N ALA A 87 -3.84 15.42 1.97
CA ALA A 87 -2.68 14.62 2.32
C ALA A 87 -1.42 15.04 1.52
N LEU A 88 -1.52 15.17 0.21
CA LEU A 88 -0.39 15.53 -0.63
C LEU A 88 0.11 16.95 -0.36
N LYS A 89 -0.79 17.90 -0.05
CA LYS A 89 -0.41 19.25 0.35
C LYS A 89 0.35 19.28 1.67
N ASP A 90 -0.06 18.48 2.65
CA ASP A 90 0.66 18.35 3.91
C ASP A 90 2.04 17.74 3.70
N ILE A 91 2.12 16.65 2.92
CA ILE A 91 3.39 15.97 2.61
C ILE A 91 4.34 16.85 1.80
N SER A 92 3.84 17.58 0.80
CA SER A 92 4.68 18.47 -0.03
C SER A 92 5.25 19.68 0.74
N GLN A 93 4.67 20.01 1.89
CA GLN A 93 5.08 21.08 2.78
C GLN A 93 5.61 20.56 4.12
N PHE A 94 5.92 19.25 4.16
CA PHE A 94 6.35 18.60 5.39
C PHE A 94 7.72 19.12 5.83
N GLU A 95 7.88 19.38 7.12
CA GLU A 95 9.07 20.01 7.69
C GLU A 95 10.33 19.13 7.67
N SER A 96 10.12 17.80 7.63
CA SER A 96 11.21 16.82 7.58
C SER A 96 11.30 16.20 6.19
N ALA A 97 12.49 15.71 5.81
CA ALA A 97 12.66 15.00 4.55
C ALA A 97 11.73 13.76 4.48
N VAL A 98 11.14 13.54 3.31
CA VAL A 98 10.36 12.35 2.97
C VAL A 98 11.01 11.70 1.75
N ASP A 99 11.58 10.51 1.95
CA ASP A 99 12.35 9.84 0.90
C ASP A 99 11.45 9.15 -0.13
N THR A 100 10.27 8.69 0.29
CA THR A 100 9.30 8.02 -0.59
C THR A 100 7.88 8.07 -0.02
N ILE A 101 6.90 7.81 -0.87
CA ILE A 101 5.51 7.57 -0.49
C ILE A 101 5.10 6.19 -0.98
N ILE A 102 4.48 5.41 -0.10
CA ILE A 102 3.91 4.10 -0.42
C ILE A 102 2.39 4.25 -0.54
N LEU A 103 1.84 3.81 -1.66
CA LEU A 103 0.41 3.73 -1.89
C LEU A 103 -0.05 2.30 -1.61
N GLY A 104 -0.74 2.10 -0.49
CA GLY A 104 -1.00 0.80 0.16
C GLY A 104 -2.26 0.06 -0.31
N GLY A 105 -2.58 0.10 -1.61
CA GLY A 105 -3.76 -0.57 -2.19
C GLY A 105 -5.05 0.23 -2.07
N ASP A 106 -6.09 -0.21 -2.79
CA ASP A 106 -7.36 0.50 -2.98
C ASP A 106 -7.12 1.94 -3.45
N LEU A 107 -6.30 2.08 -4.50
CA LEU A 107 -5.92 3.37 -5.07
C LEU A 107 -7.12 4.04 -5.74
N THR A 108 -7.96 3.22 -6.35
CA THR A 108 -9.16 3.61 -7.08
C THR A 108 -10.39 2.92 -6.48
N ASP A 109 -11.57 3.46 -6.76
CA ASP A 109 -12.82 2.88 -6.26
C ASP A 109 -13.30 1.69 -7.11
N PHE A 110 -12.94 1.68 -8.41
CA PHE A 110 -13.35 0.63 -9.35
C PHE A 110 -12.25 0.12 -10.28
N GLY A 111 -11.02 0.50 -10.13
CA GLY A 111 -9.90 0.06 -10.99
C GLY A 111 -9.98 0.54 -12.45
N ARG A 112 -10.74 1.60 -12.76
CA ARG A 112 -10.94 2.08 -14.14
C ARG A 112 -9.76 2.94 -14.62
N ASP A 113 -9.49 2.91 -15.92
CA ASP A 113 -8.53 3.82 -16.55
C ASP A 113 -8.80 5.30 -16.23
N ALA A 114 -10.07 5.70 -16.16
CA ALA A 114 -10.45 7.07 -15.85
C ALA A 114 -10.08 7.46 -14.40
N GLU A 115 -10.15 6.51 -13.47
CA GLU A 115 -9.79 6.74 -12.06
C GLU A 115 -8.27 6.78 -11.88
N TYR A 116 -7.52 5.89 -12.53
CA TYR A 116 -6.06 5.98 -12.55
C TYR A 116 -5.55 7.28 -13.19
N LYS A 117 -6.18 7.74 -14.28
CA LYS A 117 -5.86 9.05 -14.90
C LYS A 117 -6.17 10.20 -13.95
N ARG A 118 -7.28 10.12 -13.21
CA ARG A 118 -7.65 11.10 -12.20
C ARG A 118 -6.63 11.13 -11.07
N LEU A 119 -6.26 9.96 -10.55
CA LEU A 119 -5.21 9.84 -9.54
C LEU A 119 -3.88 10.43 -10.03
N GLN A 120 -3.45 10.07 -11.25
CA GLN A 120 -2.23 10.63 -11.83
C GLN A 120 -2.28 12.15 -11.94
N SER A 121 -3.40 12.71 -12.40
CA SER A 121 -3.57 14.17 -12.47
C SER A 121 -3.43 14.85 -11.11
N ILE A 122 -3.97 14.25 -10.05
CA ILE A 122 -3.84 14.78 -8.68
C ILE A 122 -2.39 14.70 -8.19
N LEU A 123 -1.71 13.58 -8.46
CA LEU A 123 -0.29 13.42 -8.08
C LEU A 123 0.63 14.41 -8.81
N ASP A 124 0.35 14.69 -10.08
CA ASP A 124 1.13 15.62 -10.92
C ASP A 124 1.02 17.09 -10.47
N ASP A 125 0.00 17.44 -9.67
CA ASP A 125 -0.14 18.78 -9.07
C ASP A 125 0.92 19.07 -7.97
N TYR A 126 1.69 18.07 -7.55
CA TYR A 126 2.61 18.17 -6.42
C TYR A 126 4.01 17.69 -6.79
N LYS A 127 5.02 18.35 -6.22
CA LYS A 127 6.40 17.84 -6.26
C LYS A 127 6.57 16.79 -5.17
N LEU A 128 6.44 15.51 -5.54
CA LEU A 128 6.50 14.37 -4.63
C LEU A 128 7.82 13.61 -4.75
N PRO A 129 8.27 12.93 -3.69
CA PRO A 129 9.33 11.93 -3.79
C PRO A 129 8.87 10.72 -4.61
N PRO A 130 9.77 9.77 -4.93
CA PRO A 130 9.39 8.53 -5.62
C PRO A 130 8.19 7.83 -4.97
N LEU A 131 7.33 7.25 -5.80
CA LEU A 131 6.11 6.57 -5.40
C LEU A 131 6.23 5.07 -5.71
N TYR A 132 5.83 4.22 -4.77
CA TYR A 132 5.66 2.78 -4.98
C TYR A 132 4.27 2.38 -4.50
N ALA A 133 3.71 1.32 -5.08
CA ALA A 133 2.34 0.92 -4.77
C ALA A 133 2.15 -0.59 -4.79
N ASN A 134 1.12 -1.07 -4.10
CA ASN A 134 0.53 -2.38 -4.28
C ASN A 134 -0.97 -2.27 -4.56
N MET A 135 -1.58 -3.37 -5.03
CA MET A 135 -3.02 -3.43 -5.33
C MET A 135 -3.82 -3.86 -4.12
N GLY A 136 -5.04 -3.32 -4.02
CA GLY A 136 -6.11 -3.82 -3.17
C GLY A 136 -7.27 -4.41 -3.97
N ASN A 137 -8.37 -4.77 -3.30
CA ASN A 137 -9.52 -5.39 -3.93
C ASN A 137 -10.33 -4.41 -4.80
N HIS A 138 -10.45 -3.13 -4.41
CA HIS A 138 -11.15 -2.13 -5.20
C HIS A 138 -10.49 -1.83 -6.55
N ASP A 139 -9.20 -2.04 -6.68
CA ASP A 139 -8.50 -1.90 -7.95
C ASP A 139 -8.92 -2.96 -9.00
N TYR A 140 -9.76 -3.94 -8.61
CA TYR A 140 -10.39 -4.95 -9.47
C TYR A 140 -11.87 -4.73 -9.73
N TYR A 141 -12.54 -3.77 -9.09
CA TYR A 141 -14.01 -3.64 -9.08
C TYR A 141 -14.65 -3.26 -10.41
N ASP A 142 -13.87 -2.95 -11.44
CA ASP A 142 -14.38 -2.74 -12.81
C ASP A 142 -15.26 -3.89 -13.30
N ILE A 143 -15.01 -5.11 -12.87
CA ILE A 143 -15.82 -6.31 -13.18
C ILE A 143 -17.27 -6.21 -12.67
N TRP A 144 -17.56 -5.35 -11.71
CA TRP A 144 -18.89 -5.16 -11.16
C TRP A 144 -19.67 -4.01 -11.83
N LEU A 145 -19.07 -3.33 -12.82
CA LEU A 145 -19.72 -2.20 -13.49
C LEU A 145 -20.44 -2.66 -14.75
N ASN A 146 -21.71 -2.32 -14.85
CA ASN A 146 -22.49 -2.51 -16.07
C ASN A 146 -22.09 -1.51 -17.19
N ASP A 147 -22.72 -1.61 -18.37
CA ASP A 147 -22.41 -0.75 -19.51
C ASP A 147 -22.66 0.74 -19.26
N LYS A 148 -23.47 1.07 -18.25
CA LYS A 148 -23.73 2.45 -17.81
C LYS A 148 -22.76 2.92 -16.72
N GLY A 149 -21.81 2.07 -16.31
CA GLY A 149 -20.85 2.36 -15.24
C GLY A 149 -21.46 2.30 -13.84
N ALA A 150 -22.65 1.73 -13.68
CA ALA A 150 -23.26 1.50 -12.39
C ALA A 150 -22.86 0.12 -11.83
N PHE A 151 -22.68 0.06 -10.51
CA PHE A 151 -22.38 -1.19 -9.83
C PHE A 151 -23.54 -2.19 -9.95
N SER A 152 -23.21 -3.43 -10.30
CA SER A 152 -24.15 -4.54 -10.37
C SER A 152 -23.44 -5.88 -10.21
N THR A 153 -23.84 -6.65 -9.23
CA THR A 153 -23.32 -8.01 -8.99
C THR A 153 -23.79 -9.03 -10.04
N GLU A 154 -24.76 -8.65 -10.87
CA GLU A 154 -25.28 -9.48 -11.97
C GLU A 154 -24.54 -9.26 -13.28
N THR A 155 -23.62 -8.30 -13.32
CA THR A 155 -22.92 -7.89 -14.55
C THR A 155 -21.92 -8.96 -15.01
N MET A 156 -21.35 -9.70 -14.13
CA MET A 156 -20.30 -10.66 -14.46
C MET A 156 -20.86 -11.98 -15.03
N PRO A 157 -20.28 -12.50 -16.14
CA PRO A 157 -19.16 -11.99 -16.90
C PRO A 157 -19.57 -10.82 -17.82
N ASN A 158 -18.75 -9.75 -17.86
CA ASN A 158 -19.00 -8.55 -18.67
C ASN A 158 -17.84 -8.22 -19.64
N GLY A 159 -16.99 -9.19 -19.90
CA GLY A 159 -15.80 -9.03 -20.74
C GLY A 159 -14.60 -8.38 -20.03
N LYS A 160 -14.74 -7.99 -18.75
CA LYS A 160 -13.66 -7.47 -17.92
C LYS A 160 -13.04 -8.61 -17.10
N THR A 161 -11.74 -8.55 -16.89
CA THR A 161 -10.98 -9.62 -16.25
C THR A 161 -10.03 -9.09 -15.20
N ASP A 162 -9.65 -9.94 -14.25
CA ASP A 162 -8.62 -9.62 -13.24
C ASP A 162 -7.29 -9.26 -13.92
N ALA A 163 -6.93 -9.92 -15.02
CA ALA A 163 -5.74 -9.59 -15.81
C ALA A 163 -5.76 -8.14 -16.33
N MET A 164 -6.89 -7.67 -16.87
CA MET A 164 -7.03 -6.27 -17.30
C MET A 164 -6.86 -5.27 -16.16
N SER A 165 -7.30 -5.61 -14.96
CA SER A 165 -7.10 -4.77 -13.77
C SER A 165 -5.63 -4.70 -13.37
N ARG A 166 -4.93 -5.84 -13.34
CA ARG A 166 -3.48 -5.89 -13.11
C ARG A 166 -2.70 -5.07 -14.14
N GLU A 167 -3.05 -5.18 -15.41
CA GLU A 167 -2.40 -4.41 -16.49
C GLU A 167 -2.59 -2.90 -16.32
N ARG A 168 -3.79 -2.44 -15.94
CA ARG A 168 -4.06 -1.02 -15.67
C ARG A 168 -3.24 -0.49 -14.52
N PHE A 169 -3.20 -1.24 -13.41
CA PHE A 169 -2.38 -0.88 -12.25
C PHE A 169 -0.89 -0.82 -12.62
N MET A 170 -0.35 -1.88 -13.24
CA MET A 170 1.06 -1.93 -13.64
C MET A 170 1.43 -0.79 -14.58
N ARG A 171 0.56 -0.45 -15.53
CA ARG A 171 0.76 0.68 -16.43
C ARG A 171 0.76 2.02 -15.68
N PHE A 172 -0.12 2.19 -14.70
CA PHE A 172 -0.18 3.38 -13.87
C PHE A 172 1.11 3.61 -13.08
N ILE A 173 1.57 2.58 -12.36
CA ILE A 173 2.75 2.71 -11.49
C ILE A 173 4.09 2.53 -12.24
N GLY A 174 4.07 2.00 -13.46
CA GLY A 174 5.25 1.74 -14.28
C GLY A 174 5.91 0.38 -14.03
N TYR A 175 5.24 -0.57 -13.38
CA TYR A 175 5.75 -1.93 -13.22
C TYR A 175 5.64 -2.70 -14.53
N LYS A 176 6.68 -3.51 -14.87
CA LYS A 176 6.77 -4.14 -16.20
C LYS A 176 6.14 -5.54 -16.28
N ASN A 177 6.45 -6.41 -15.33
CA ASN A 177 6.20 -7.85 -15.49
C ASN A 177 5.23 -8.43 -14.46
N ARG A 178 5.05 -7.76 -13.32
CA ARG A 178 4.29 -8.29 -12.19
C ARG A 178 3.77 -7.14 -11.31
N PRO A 179 2.63 -7.30 -10.61
CA PRO A 179 2.05 -6.22 -9.79
C PRO A 179 2.72 -6.04 -8.44
N TYR A 180 3.65 -6.90 -8.05
CA TYR A 180 4.41 -6.81 -6.82
C TYR A 180 5.85 -6.39 -7.10
N HIS A 181 6.49 -5.74 -6.14
CA HIS A 181 7.75 -5.03 -6.35
C HIS A 181 8.61 -5.01 -5.09
N GLU A 182 9.91 -4.78 -5.25
CA GLU A 182 10.82 -4.47 -4.16
C GLU A 182 11.72 -3.30 -4.54
N VAL A 183 12.17 -2.55 -3.54
CA VAL A 183 13.13 -1.47 -3.71
C VAL A 183 13.98 -1.29 -2.46
N TRP A 184 15.25 -1.00 -2.67
CA TRP A 184 16.18 -0.59 -1.62
C TRP A 184 16.37 0.92 -1.67
N ILE A 185 16.12 1.60 -0.54
CA ILE A 185 16.34 3.03 -0.38
C ILE A 185 17.18 3.21 0.87
N ASN A 186 18.35 3.81 0.74
CA ASN A 186 19.26 4.08 1.86
C ASN A 186 19.51 2.85 2.75
N HIS A 187 19.74 1.69 2.14
CA HIS A 187 19.94 0.39 2.80
C HIS A 187 18.71 -0.19 3.55
N VAL A 188 17.54 0.40 3.40
CA VAL A 188 16.27 -0.14 3.91
C VAL A 188 15.50 -0.80 2.78
N HIS A 189 15.01 -2.00 3.03
CA HIS A 189 14.29 -2.80 2.02
C HIS A 189 12.78 -2.64 2.17
N LEU A 190 12.13 -2.21 1.09
CA LEU A 190 10.69 -2.08 0.97
C LEU A 190 10.19 -3.15 0.00
N ILE A 191 9.30 -4.04 0.45
CA ILE A 191 8.79 -5.20 -0.29
C ILE A 191 7.27 -5.05 -0.38
N LEU A 192 6.73 -4.87 -1.58
CA LEU A 192 5.32 -4.61 -1.83
C LEU A 192 4.67 -5.85 -2.46
N LEU A 193 3.84 -6.56 -1.70
CA LEU A 193 3.04 -7.68 -2.19
C LEU A 193 1.69 -7.16 -2.66
N SER A 194 1.22 -7.65 -3.81
CA SER A 194 -0.04 -7.24 -4.41
C SER A 194 -1.03 -8.39 -4.49
N GLN A 195 -2.30 -8.11 -4.27
CA GLN A 195 -3.36 -9.02 -4.67
C GLN A 195 -3.23 -9.29 -6.18
N GLU A 196 -3.15 -10.56 -6.58
CA GLU A 196 -2.94 -10.94 -7.99
C GLU A 196 -4.20 -11.42 -8.67
N THR A 197 -5.19 -11.80 -7.90
CA THR A 197 -6.43 -12.39 -8.42
C THR A 197 -7.62 -11.91 -7.63
N TYR A 198 -8.75 -11.81 -8.27
CA TYR A 198 -10.02 -11.46 -7.66
C TYR A 198 -11.10 -12.45 -8.08
N VAL A 199 -12.34 -12.15 -7.86
CA VAL A 199 -13.46 -13.09 -8.02
C VAL A 199 -13.75 -13.53 -9.46
N GLN A 200 -13.22 -12.86 -10.47
CA GLN A 200 -13.42 -13.25 -11.86
C GLN A 200 -12.60 -14.51 -12.18
N GLU A 201 -11.32 -14.53 -11.80
CA GLU A 201 -10.45 -15.71 -11.97
C GLU A 201 -10.68 -16.74 -10.83
N LYS A 202 -10.96 -16.28 -9.60
CA LYS A 202 -11.03 -17.13 -8.40
C LYS A 202 -12.16 -16.68 -7.47
N PRO A 203 -13.41 -17.12 -7.71
CA PRO A 203 -14.59 -16.64 -6.98
C PRO A 203 -14.53 -16.79 -5.45
N GLU A 204 -13.75 -17.76 -4.95
CA GLU A 204 -13.60 -17.99 -3.51
C GLU A 204 -12.72 -16.94 -2.80
N VAL A 205 -12.00 -16.11 -3.52
CA VAL A 205 -11.18 -15.03 -2.95
C VAL A 205 -12.06 -14.00 -2.24
N GLY A 206 -13.21 -13.68 -2.79
CA GLY A 206 -14.06 -12.61 -2.24
C GLY A 206 -13.28 -11.31 -2.15
N GLU A 207 -13.36 -10.65 -0.99
CA GLU A 207 -12.61 -9.42 -0.68
C GLU A 207 -11.23 -9.70 -0.07
N GLY A 208 -10.81 -10.96 -0.01
CA GLY A 208 -9.51 -11.36 0.54
C GLY A 208 -8.37 -11.17 -0.46
N ALA A 209 -7.14 -11.18 0.04
CA ALA A 209 -5.96 -11.19 -0.81
C ALA A 209 -5.49 -12.62 -1.09
N TRP A 210 -5.34 -12.93 -2.37
CA TRP A 210 -4.67 -14.16 -2.80
C TRP A 210 -3.32 -13.82 -3.42
N TYR A 211 -2.26 -14.43 -2.90
CA TYR A 211 -0.92 -14.39 -3.48
C TYR A 211 -0.62 -15.74 -4.14
N SER A 212 -0.13 -15.72 -5.39
CA SER A 212 0.22 -16.92 -6.14
C SER A 212 1.41 -17.67 -5.50
N ASP A 213 1.65 -18.90 -5.95
CA ASP A 213 2.86 -19.63 -5.55
C ASP A 213 4.11 -18.92 -6.07
N GLU A 214 4.03 -18.30 -7.23
CA GLU A 214 5.13 -17.52 -7.82
C GLU A 214 5.47 -16.31 -6.96
N GLN A 215 4.48 -15.51 -6.55
CA GLN A 215 4.69 -14.34 -5.69
C GLN A 215 5.26 -14.77 -4.33
N LEU A 216 4.72 -15.83 -3.72
CA LEU A 216 5.20 -16.31 -2.43
C LEU A 216 6.61 -16.90 -2.50
N ALA A 217 6.97 -17.59 -3.59
CA ALA A 217 8.33 -18.09 -3.81
C ALA A 217 9.31 -16.92 -4.02
N TRP A 218 8.93 -15.93 -4.81
CA TRP A 218 9.70 -14.69 -4.96
C TRP A 218 9.87 -13.98 -3.62
N PHE A 219 8.82 -13.85 -2.83
CA PHE A 219 8.88 -13.22 -1.51
C PHE A 219 9.82 -13.97 -0.57
N GLU A 220 9.75 -15.30 -0.54
CA GLU A 220 10.66 -16.14 0.24
C GLU A 220 12.12 -15.94 -0.17
N GLU A 221 12.41 -15.85 -1.47
CA GLU A 221 13.76 -15.59 -1.99
C GLU A 221 14.24 -14.18 -1.60
N THR A 222 13.38 -13.17 -1.79
CA THR A 222 13.65 -11.79 -1.43
C THR A 222 13.99 -11.61 0.05
N MET A 223 13.28 -12.32 0.93
CA MET A 223 13.54 -12.28 2.37
C MET A 223 14.90 -12.83 2.79
N LYS A 224 15.56 -13.64 1.98
CA LYS A 224 16.90 -14.17 2.31
C LYS A 224 17.96 -13.11 2.51
N ALA A 225 17.78 -11.92 1.95
CA ALA A 225 18.65 -10.77 2.18
C ALA A 225 18.68 -10.29 3.64
N HIS A 226 17.69 -10.69 4.46
CA HIS A 226 17.54 -10.25 5.86
C HIS A 226 18.01 -11.28 6.90
N LYS A 227 18.74 -12.30 6.51
CA LYS A 227 19.32 -13.31 7.44
C LYS A 227 20.27 -12.70 8.48
N ASN A 228 20.86 -11.55 8.18
CA ASN A 228 21.70 -10.77 9.08
C ASN A 228 20.92 -9.94 10.11
N GLY A 229 19.58 -9.93 10.06
CA GLY A 229 18.72 -9.15 10.94
C GLY A 229 18.52 -7.68 10.52
N SER A 230 18.89 -7.29 9.29
CA SER A 230 18.57 -5.97 8.75
C SER A 230 17.04 -5.77 8.66
N PRO A 231 16.53 -4.54 8.84
CA PRO A 231 15.10 -4.30 8.82
C PRO A 231 14.50 -4.51 7.42
N ALA A 232 13.29 -5.12 7.37
CA ALA A 232 12.50 -5.27 6.17
C ALA A 232 11.10 -4.73 6.39
N PHE A 233 10.58 -3.97 5.42
CA PHE A 233 9.22 -3.45 5.41
C PHE A 233 8.41 -4.16 4.33
N VAL A 234 7.36 -4.87 4.75
CA VAL A 234 6.51 -5.69 3.87
C VAL A 234 5.14 -5.04 3.82
N PHE A 235 4.74 -4.59 2.65
CA PHE A 235 3.44 -3.96 2.41
C PHE A 235 2.48 -4.97 1.82
N ILE A 236 1.32 -5.10 2.44
CA ILE A 236 0.17 -5.88 2.00
C ILE A 236 -1.06 -4.98 2.04
N HIS A 237 -2.14 -5.31 1.32
CA HIS A 237 -3.35 -4.50 1.45
C HIS A 237 -4.29 -5.06 2.52
N GLN A 238 -4.81 -6.28 2.31
CA GLN A 238 -5.71 -6.90 3.29
C GLN A 238 -4.96 -7.31 4.57
N PRO A 239 -5.55 -7.06 5.75
CA PRO A 239 -4.91 -7.38 7.02
C PRO A 239 -4.81 -8.89 7.28
N LEU A 240 -3.91 -9.25 8.19
CA LEU A 240 -3.72 -10.63 8.60
C LEU A 240 -4.94 -11.15 9.40
N PRO A 241 -5.31 -12.44 9.25
CA PRO A 241 -6.22 -13.10 10.17
C PRO A 241 -5.54 -13.42 11.50
N GLU A 242 -6.27 -14.05 12.41
CA GLU A 242 -5.72 -14.55 13.68
C GLU A 242 -4.50 -15.47 13.46
N PRO A 243 -3.49 -15.43 14.36
CA PRO A 243 -2.33 -16.30 14.28
C PRO A 243 -2.70 -17.78 14.12
N GLY A 244 -1.95 -18.50 13.29
CA GLY A 244 -2.18 -19.94 13.03
C GLY A 244 -3.34 -20.25 12.09
N THR A 245 -4.05 -19.23 11.56
CA THR A 245 -5.15 -19.40 10.62
C THR A 245 -4.82 -18.81 9.23
N ASP A 246 -5.47 -19.36 8.21
CA ASP A 246 -5.57 -18.70 6.91
C ASP A 246 -6.79 -17.79 6.90
N GLY A 247 -6.73 -16.72 6.10
CA GLY A 247 -7.83 -15.78 5.96
C GLY A 247 -8.94 -16.32 5.05
N GLY A 248 -10.05 -15.62 5.09
CA GLY A 248 -11.12 -15.72 4.12
C GLY A 248 -11.33 -14.35 3.48
N THR A 249 -12.59 -14.03 3.21
CA THR A 249 -12.95 -12.69 2.74
C THR A 249 -12.47 -11.61 3.72
N HIS A 250 -11.97 -10.47 3.17
CA HIS A 250 -11.42 -9.33 3.89
C HIS A 250 -10.08 -9.57 4.64
N ARG A 251 -9.38 -10.68 4.40
CA ARG A 251 -8.10 -11.00 5.03
C ARG A 251 -7.12 -11.61 4.02
N LEU A 252 -5.84 -11.67 4.40
CA LEU A 252 -4.85 -12.42 3.63
C LEU A 252 -5.19 -13.92 3.68
N ILE A 253 -5.54 -14.51 2.53
CA ILE A 253 -6.05 -15.88 2.45
C ILE A 253 -4.98 -16.91 2.78
N ARG A 254 -3.75 -16.74 2.25
CA ARG A 254 -2.61 -17.67 2.47
C ARG A 254 -1.72 -17.20 3.62
N ALA A 255 -2.31 -16.76 4.73
CA ALA A 255 -1.61 -16.12 5.83
C ALA A 255 -0.66 -17.06 6.58
N LYS A 256 -0.94 -18.35 6.67
CA LYS A 256 0.01 -19.32 7.27
C LYS A 256 1.30 -19.39 6.48
N ARG A 257 1.22 -19.51 5.16
CA ARG A 257 2.43 -19.55 4.30
C ARG A 257 3.19 -18.23 4.37
N PHE A 258 2.49 -17.10 4.32
CA PHE A 258 3.08 -15.77 4.49
C PHE A 258 3.84 -15.65 5.82
N ARG A 259 3.23 -16.05 6.94
CA ARG A 259 3.88 -16.05 8.26
C ARG A 259 5.08 -16.98 8.33
N ALA A 260 4.99 -18.17 7.75
CA ALA A 260 6.08 -19.13 7.71
C ALA A 260 7.32 -18.57 6.98
N ILE A 261 7.11 -17.78 5.93
CA ILE A 261 8.20 -17.09 5.24
C ILE A 261 8.88 -16.07 6.16
N LEU A 262 8.12 -15.37 7.02
CA LEU A 262 8.66 -14.34 7.92
C LEU A 262 9.29 -14.91 9.19
N GLU A 263 8.92 -16.11 9.62
CA GLU A 263 9.32 -16.70 10.90
C GLU A 263 10.85 -16.72 11.15
N PRO A 264 11.72 -16.97 10.15
CA PRO A 264 13.16 -16.99 10.36
C PRO A 264 13.81 -15.62 10.60
N TYR A 265 13.09 -14.51 10.38
CA TYR A 265 13.65 -13.17 10.32
C TYR A 265 13.21 -12.32 11.51
N SER A 266 14.16 -11.54 12.05
CA SER A 266 13.88 -10.47 13.01
C SER A 266 13.80 -9.11 12.30
N ASN A 267 13.30 -8.09 13.00
CA ASN A 267 13.19 -6.73 12.48
C ASN A 267 12.33 -6.60 11.20
N VAL A 268 11.29 -7.42 11.10
CA VAL A 268 10.33 -7.35 9.99
C VAL A 268 9.12 -6.53 10.42
N PHE A 269 8.72 -5.60 9.57
CA PHE A 269 7.59 -4.70 9.75
C PHE A 269 6.58 -4.94 8.62
N VAL A 270 5.42 -5.49 8.94
CA VAL A 270 4.32 -5.70 8.00
C VAL A 270 3.34 -4.54 8.15
N LEU A 271 2.98 -3.90 7.03
CA LEU A 271 2.04 -2.79 7.00
C LEU A 271 0.87 -3.13 6.07
N SER A 272 -0.35 -2.94 6.57
CA SER A 272 -1.59 -3.23 5.82
C SER A 272 -2.56 -2.05 5.85
N GLY A 273 -3.56 -2.06 4.95
CA GLY A 273 -4.66 -1.11 4.87
C GLY A 273 -6.03 -1.78 5.02
N HIS A 274 -6.95 -1.52 4.08
CA HIS A 274 -8.24 -2.19 3.87
C HIS A 274 -9.30 -1.98 4.95
N SER A 275 -8.90 -1.87 6.19
CA SER A 275 -9.83 -1.87 7.32
C SER A 275 -10.51 -0.52 7.56
N HIS A 276 -9.98 0.57 7.00
CA HIS A 276 -10.41 1.95 7.18
C HIS A 276 -10.53 2.39 8.65
N ARG A 277 -9.81 1.74 9.57
CA ARG A 277 -9.86 2.06 10.99
C ARG A 277 -9.37 3.48 11.24
N ASN A 278 -9.93 4.10 12.28
CA ASN A 278 -9.46 5.40 12.75
C ASN A 278 -8.32 5.20 13.73
N PHE A 279 -7.22 5.93 13.60
CA PHE A 279 -6.10 5.84 14.53
C PHE A 279 -6.47 6.16 15.97
N VAL A 280 -7.56 6.88 16.18
CA VAL A 280 -8.05 7.20 17.52
C VAL A 280 -9.07 6.16 17.96
N GLY A 281 -8.80 5.47 19.07
CA GLY A 281 -9.74 4.54 19.70
C GLY A 281 -9.83 3.14 19.06
N GLU A 282 -8.94 2.80 18.12
CA GLU A 282 -8.85 1.45 17.56
C GLU A 282 -7.40 0.95 17.57
N ASP A 283 -7.22 -0.38 17.62
CA ASP A 283 -5.88 -0.99 17.61
C ASP A 283 -5.29 -1.01 16.20
N HIS A 284 -4.07 -0.50 16.08
CA HIS A 284 -3.33 -0.42 14.83
C HIS A 284 -1.97 -1.11 14.85
N TYR A 285 -1.55 -1.62 15.99
CA TYR A 285 -0.27 -2.29 16.15
C TYR A 285 -0.43 -3.61 16.89
N ASN A 286 0.22 -4.65 16.37
CA ASN A 286 0.30 -5.95 17.00
C ASN A 286 1.69 -6.57 16.76
N ARG A 287 2.29 -7.10 17.80
CA ARG A 287 3.52 -7.90 17.68
C ARG A 287 3.13 -9.36 17.43
N GLN A 288 3.47 -9.85 16.26
CA GLN A 288 3.34 -11.27 15.90
C GLN A 288 4.69 -11.95 16.15
N ASN A 289 4.79 -13.03 16.89
CA ASN A 289 6.03 -13.78 17.19
C ASN A 289 7.37 -13.07 16.84
N THR A 290 7.73 -13.06 15.55
CA THR A 290 9.02 -12.55 15.04
C THR A 290 8.91 -11.22 14.29
N PHE A 291 7.70 -10.74 13.96
CA PHE A 291 7.51 -9.50 13.22
C PHE A 291 6.51 -8.55 13.86
N HIS A 292 6.58 -7.29 13.48
CA HIS A 292 5.66 -6.24 13.87
C HIS A 292 4.62 -6.01 12.77
N TRP A 293 3.35 -5.92 13.13
CA TRP A 293 2.29 -5.67 12.18
C TRP A 293 1.53 -4.40 12.52
N PHE A 294 1.43 -3.51 11.54
CA PHE A 294 0.71 -2.26 11.61
C PHE A 294 -0.44 -2.26 10.60
N ASN A 295 -1.61 -1.78 11.03
CA ASN A 295 -2.74 -1.55 10.15
C ASN A 295 -2.90 -0.03 9.96
N ASN A 296 -2.76 0.45 8.71
CA ASN A 296 -2.92 1.86 8.38
C ASN A 296 -4.39 2.28 8.48
N ALA A 297 -4.63 3.57 8.67
CA ALA A 297 -5.91 4.19 8.44
C ALA A 297 -6.12 4.43 6.94
N SER A 298 -7.13 5.20 6.54
CA SER A 298 -7.47 5.48 5.16
C SER A 298 -7.36 6.99 4.86
N VAL A 299 -6.84 7.34 3.69
CA VAL A 299 -6.93 8.72 3.20
C VAL A 299 -8.36 9.03 2.76
N GLY A 300 -8.96 8.13 1.98
CA GLY A 300 -10.29 8.34 1.38
C GLY A 300 -11.46 8.09 2.33
N LYS A 301 -11.40 7.00 3.09
CA LYS A 301 -12.58 6.44 3.76
C LYS A 301 -12.34 6.10 5.24
N THR A 302 -11.45 6.78 5.95
CA THR A 302 -11.30 6.57 7.41
C THR A 302 -12.66 6.69 8.11
N ARG A 303 -12.98 5.72 8.96
CA ARG A 303 -14.25 5.68 9.71
C ARG A 303 -14.31 6.85 10.68
N ALA A 304 -15.38 7.62 10.61
CA ALA A 304 -15.66 8.64 11.61
C ALA A 304 -16.05 7.98 12.94
N ARG A 305 -15.61 8.56 14.06
CA ARG A 305 -16.04 8.14 15.38
C ARG A 305 -17.38 8.77 15.75
N PRO A 306 -18.17 8.16 16.64
CA PRO A 306 -19.35 8.79 17.20
C PRO A 306 -19.00 10.17 17.78
N GLY A 307 -19.73 11.21 17.38
CA GLY A 307 -19.50 12.59 17.82
C GLY A 307 -18.30 13.32 17.18
N GLN A 308 -17.57 12.71 16.28
CA GLN A 308 -16.50 13.38 15.54
C GLN A 308 -17.09 14.31 14.49
N SER A 309 -16.68 15.59 14.51
CA SER A 309 -16.99 16.54 13.46
C SER A 309 -16.04 16.36 12.27
N GLY A 310 -16.59 16.39 11.05
CA GLY A 310 -15.82 16.22 9.82
C GLY A 310 -15.46 14.77 9.51
N THR A 311 -14.85 14.54 8.35
CA THR A 311 -14.40 13.22 7.91
C THR A 311 -12.88 13.16 8.06
N PRO A 312 -12.33 12.23 8.85
CA PRO A 312 -10.89 12.12 9.03
C PRO A 312 -10.20 11.76 7.72
N VAL A 313 -8.96 12.24 7.57
CA VAL A 313 -8.07 11.96 6.44
C VAL A 313 -6.73 11.53 7.03
N GLN A 314 -6.49 10.23 7.12
CA GLN A 314 -5.39 9.73 7.92
C GLN A 314 -4.43 8.85 7.12
N GLY A 315 -3.18 8.83 7.56
CA GLY A 315 -2.12 7.97 7.04
C GLY A 315 -0.98 7.82 8.04
N MET A 316 -0.05 6.97 7.70
CA MET A 316 1.05 6.60 8.58
C MET A 316 2.35 7.21 8.10
N TYR A 317 3.13 7.79 9.00
CA TYR A 317 4.50 8.23 8.78
C TYR A 317 5.46 7.31 9.50
N VAL A 318 6.48 6.85 8.80
CA VAL A 318 7.47 5.91 9.33
C VAL A 318 8.87 6.49 9.19
N GLN A 319 9.65 6.42 10.26
CA GLN A 319 11.06 6.78 10.29
C GLN A 319 11.88 5.56 10.74
N VAL A 320 12.88 5.22 9.97
CA VAL A 320 13.79 4.11 10.25
C VAL A 320 15.12 4.67 10.70
N PHE A 321 15.43 4.50 11.98
CA PHE A 321 16.72 4.87 12.56
C PHE A 321 17.64 3.63 12.63
N PRO A 322 18.94 3.79 12.84
CA PRO A 322 19.85 2.65 12.98
C PRO A 322 19.51 1.68 14.12
N HIS A 323 18.77 2.12 15.13
CA HIS A 323 18.48 1.37 16.35
C HIS A 323 16.99 1.20 16.66
N GLU A 324 16.12 1.92 15.99
CA GLU A 324 14.67 1.84 16.18
C GLU A 324 13.88 2.22 14.91
N VAL A 325 12.63 1.81 14.88
CA VAL A 325 11.63 2.29 13.93
C VAL A 325 10.56 3.07 14.68
N VAL A 326 10.29 4.28 14.22
CA VAL A 326 9.23 5.13 14.77
C VAL A 326 8.08 5.20 13.76
N VAL A 327 6.88 4.82 14.21
CA VAL A 327 5.66 4.85 13.40
C VAL A 327 4.68 5.82 14.04
N ARG A 328 4.11 6.74 13.25
CA ARG A 328 3.19 7.77 13.72
C ARG A 328 1.97 7.91 12.80
N GLY A 329 0.80 8.05 13.41
CA GLY A 329 -0.43 8.45 12.70
C GLY A 329 -0.46 9.96 12.44
N ARG A 330 -0.85 10.34 11.21
CA ARG A 330 -1.03 11.73 10.78
C ARG A 330 -2.49 11.99 10.43
N GLU A 331 -3.08 13.06 10.95
CA GLU A 331 -4.35 13.61 10.50
C GLU A 331 -4.05 14.75 9.50
N PHE A 332 -4.31 14.52 8.23
CA PHE A 332 -3.98 15.46 7.15
C PHE A 332 -4.94 16.64 7.07
N SER A 333 -6.18 16.48 7.54
CA SER A 333 -7.21 17.54 7.45
C SER A 333 -6.84 18.80 8.25
N ASN A 334 -6.11 18.63 9.34
CA ASN A 334 -5.62 19.71 10.22
C ASN A 334 -4.09 19.70 10.40
N ARG A 335 -3.38 18.78 9.75
CA ARG A 335 -1.90 18.64 9.78
C ARG A 335 -1.36 18.38 11.18
N THR A 336 -2.03 17.55 11.97
CA THR A 336 -1.59 17.21 13.32
C THR A 336 -1.14 15.77 13.45
N TRP A 337 -0.27 15.51 14.40
CA TRP A 337 0.05 14.16 14.85
C TRP A 337 -1.10 13.63 15.71
N ILE A 338 -1.36 12.35 15.58
CA ILE A 338 -2.32 11.64 16.42
C ILE A 338 -1.53 11.02 17.57
N GLU A 339 -1.72 11.53 18.78
CA GLU A 339 -0.93 11.13 19.95
C GLU A 339 -1.08 9.66 20.30
N GLU A 340 -2.28 9.10 20.15
CA GLU A 340 -2.58 7.68 20.39
C GLU A 340 -1.90 6.75 19.36
N ALA A 341 -1.48 7.28 18.22
CA ALA A 341 -0.83 6.55 17.13
C ALA A 341 0.67 6.86 17.05
N LEU A 342 1.38 6.60 18.12
CA LEU A 342 2.84 6.68 18.20
C LEU A 342 3.42 5.38 18.75
N TRP A 343 4.22 4.72 17.94
CA TRP A 343 4.92 3.49 18.31
C TRP A 343 6.42 3.63 18.04
N LYS A 344 7.22 3.22 19.02
CA LYS A 344 8.67 3.11 18.91
C LYS A 344 9.06 1.66 19.07
N VAL A 345 9.69 1.11 18.08
CA VAL A 345 10.08 -0.30 18.04
C VAL A 345 11.59 -0.40 17.97
N PRO A 346 12.27 -0.83 19.03
CA PRO A 346 13.70 -1.06 19.00
C PRO A 346 14.05 -2.15 17.97
N LEU A 347 15.10 -1.93 17.20
CA LEU A 347 15.68 -2.95 16.34
C LEU A 347 16.52 -3.90 17.17
N LEU A 348 16.33 -5.20 16.95
CA LEU A 348 17.17 -6.22 17.54
C LEU A 348 18.55 -6.19 16.88
N PRO A 349 19.65 -6.36 17.65
CA PRO A 349 20.98 -6.44 17.05
C PRO A 349 21.02 -7.53 15.99
N GLY A 350 21.50 -7.20 14.80
CA GLY A 350 21.75 -8.19 13.76
C GLY A 350 22.79 -9.20 14.24
N LYS A 351 22.61 -10.47 13.88
CA LYS A 351 23.70 -11.45 14.07
C LYS A 351 24.80 -11.07 13.10
N LEU A 352 25.92 -10.58 13.60
CA LEU A 352 27.15 -10.48 12.82
C LEU A 352 27.54 -11.91 12.44
N THR A 353 27.31 -12.29 11.19
CA THR A 353 27.82 -13.52 10.59
C THR A 353 29.11 -13.21 9.88
#